data_45cd012a23e27eac628f606e860f59af
#
_entry.id   45cd012a23e27eac628f606e860f59af
#
_cell.length_a   1.000
_cell.length_b   1.000
_cell.length_c   1.000
_cell.angle_alpha   90.00
_cell.angle_beta   90.00
_cell.angle_gamma   90.00
#
_symmetry.space_group_name_H-M   'P 1'
#
loop_
_entity.id
_entity.type
_entity.pdbx_description
1 polymer ?
#
loop_
_entity_poly.entity_id
_entity_poly.type
_entity_poly.pdbx_seq_one_letter_code
_entity_poly.pdbx_strand_id
1 'polypeptide(L)'
;MHTHSDPAIRITLLPRDTNSQGTIFGGVILSHIDIAGAIEAHRRTRMPRFVTVAMREVIFHKPVFVGDLLSFYAETVSIGRTSITVRVIVETERLSVSSERVRVTEAEVVYVAVDEHRNKVRIEVRE
;
A
#
# COMPACT_ATOMS: atom_id res chain seq x y z
N MET A 1 10.74 11.71 -8.87
CA MET A 1 9.59 12.02 -8.09
C MET A 1 8.35 11.34 -8.63
N HIS A 2 7.58 10.85 -7.74
CA HIS A 2 6.38 10.14 -8.09
C HIS A 2 5.27 11.15 -8.39
N THR A 3 4.83 11.20 -9.62
CA THR A 3 3.68 12.01 -9.97
C THR A 3 2.50 11.09 -10.16
N HIS A 4 1.52 11.27 -9.32
CA HIS A 4 0.32 10.48 -9.39
C HIS A 4 -0.82 11.37 -9.01
N SER A 5 -1.88 11.22 -9.73
CA SER A 5 -3.06 12.01 -9.46
C SER A 5 -3.88 11.38 -8.35
N ASP A 6 -3.98 10.05 -8.33
CA ASP A 6 -4.91 9.38 -7.43
C ASP A 6 -4.23 8.36 -6.55
N PRO A 7 -4.34 8.50 -5.23
CA PRO A 7 -3.92 7.41 -4.35
C PRO A 7 -4.91 6.26 -4.42
N ALA A 8 -4.43 5.05 -4.12
CA ALA A 8 -5.31 3.91 -3.97
C ALA A 8 -6.17 4.06 -2.72
N ILE A 9 -5.60 4.66 -1.66
CA ILE A 9 -6.29 4.91 -0.40
C ILE A 9 -5.89 6.29 0.10
N ARG A 10 -6.86 7.01 0.68
CA ARG A 10 -6.59 8.25 1.38
C ARG A 10 -7.41 8.24 2.67
N ILE A 11 -6.75 8.40 3.82
CA ILE A 11 -7.39 8.17 5.10
C ILE A 11 -6.69 8.93 6.22
N THR A 12 -7.44 9.25 7.28
CA THR A 12 -6.87 9.67 8.55
C THR A 12 -7.06 8.53 9.54
N LEU A 13 -6.11 8.38 10.46
CA LEU A 13 -6.16 7.30 11.44
C LEU A 13 -6.55 7.83 12.80
N LEU A 14 -7.03 6.94 13.66
CA LEU A 14 -7.65 7.28 14.93
C LEU A 14 -6.68 7.10 16.09
N PRO A 15 -6.97 7.70 17.27
CA PRO A 15 -6.12 7.49 18.44
C PRO A 15 -5.92 6.02 18.80
N ARG A 16 -6.91 5.15 18.54
CA ARG A 16 -6.78 3.73 18.83
C ARG A 16 -5.72 3.04 17.95
N ASP A 17 -5.27 3.71 16.90
CA ASP A 17 -4.26 3.17 15.99
C ASP A 17 -2.85 3.53 16.41
N THR A 18 -2.68 4.17 17.57
CA THR A 18 -1.37 4.61 18.03
C THR A 18 -0.66 3.53 18.84
N ASN A 19 0.66 3.67 18.89
CA ASN A 19 1.51 2.86 19.76
C ASN A 19 1.67 3.55 21.11
N SER A 20 2.52 2.98 21.98
CA SER A 20 2.74 3.53 23.32
C SER A 20 3.44 4.90 23.30
N GLN A 21 3.99 5.29 22.16
CA GLN A 21 4.73 6.56 22.04
C GLN A 21 3.86 7.68 21.44
N GLY A 22 2.61 7.38 21.09
CA GLY A 22 1.71 8.40 20.58
C GLY A 22 1.75 8.57 19.07
N THR A 23 2.54 7.78 18.35
CA THR A 23 2.54 7.80 16.90
C THR A 23 1.73 6.61 16.38
N ILE A 24 1.37 6.65 15.10
CA ILE A 24 0.59 5.56 14.50
C ILE A 24 1.43 4.29 14.48
N PHE A 25 0.82 3.19 14.92
CA PHE A 25 1.47 1.88 14.97
C PHE A 25 1.83 1.44 13.54
N GLY A 26 3.09 1.01 13.36
CA GLY A 26 3.59 0.64 12.04
C GLY A 26 2.78 -0.45 11.36
N GLY A 27 2.28 -1.42 12.15
CA GLY A 27 1.45 -2.49 11.59
C GLY A 27 0.16 -2.00 10.97
N VAL A 28 -0.42 -0.91 11.49
CA VAL A 28 -1.61 -0.31 10.90
C VAL A 28 -1.27 0.24 9.52
N ILE A 29 -0.13 0.93 9.39
CA ILE A 29 0.29 1.45 8.09
C ILE A 29 0.54 0.30 7.13
N LEU A 30 1.19 -0.77 7.58
CA LEU A 30 1.46 -1.93 6.73
C LEU A 30 0.18 -2.61 6.25
N SER A 31 -0.85 -2.67 7.10
CA SER A 31 -2.11 -3.28 6.69
C SER A 31 -2.76 -2.47 5.55
N HIS A 32 -2.67 -1.16 5.61
CA HIS A 32 -3.20 -0.32 4.54
C HIS A 32 -2.33 -0.37 3.28
N ILE A 33 -1.03 -0.56 3.45
CA ILE A 33 -0.13 -0.78 2.31
C ILE A 33 -0.55 -2.05 1.57
N ASP A 34 -0.86 -3.12 2.31
CA ASP A 34 -1.29 -4.37 1.72
C ASP A 34 -2.59 -4.19 0.93
N ILE A 35 -3.54 -3.46 1.49
CA ILE A 35 -4.80 -3.18 0.81
C ILE A 35 -4.56 -2.34 -0.45
N ALA A 36 -3.74 -1.30 -0.34
CA ALA A 36 -3.45 -0.42 -1.47
C ALA A 36 -2.80 -1.17 -2.62
N GLY A 37 -1.84 -2.04 -2.29
CA GLY A 37 -1.18 -2.86 -3.31
C GLY A 37 -2.13 -3.82 -3.99
N ALA A 38 -3.06 -4.41 -3.22
CA ALA A 38 -4.05 -5.32 -3.79
C ALA A 38 -5.01 -4.58 -4.74
N ILE A 39 -5.37 -3.34 -4.41
CA ILE A 39 -6.19 -2.52 -5.30
C ILE A 39 -5.49 -2.34 -6.65
N GLU A 40 -4.20 -2.03 -6.62
CA GLU A 40 -3.42 -1.88 -7.85
C GLU A 40 -3.35 -3.19 -8.63
N ALA A 41 -3.14 -4.31 -7.93
CA ALA A 41 -3.07 -5.62 -8.58
C ALA A 41 -4.37 -5.93 -9.32
N HIS A 42 -5.50 -5.63 -8.69
CA HIS A 42 -6.81 -5.86 -9.32
C HIS A 42 -7.03 -4.92 -10.51
N ARG A 43 -6.54 -3.69 -10.43
CA ARG A 43 -6.70 -2.74 -11.53
C ARG A 43 -5.88 -3.11 -12.75
N ARG A 44 -4.73 -3.74 -12.54
CA ARG A 44 -3.81 -4.07 -13.63
C ARG A 44 -4.08 -5.42 -14.26
N THR A 45 -4.87 -6.26 -13.63
CA THR A 45 -5.10 -7.62 -14.10
C THR A 45 -6.59 -7.93 -14.12
N ARG A 46 -6.93 -9.08 -14.71
CA ARG A 46 -8.30 -9.57 -14.72
C ARG A 46 -8.51 -10.66 -13.66
N MET A 47 -7.60 -10.73 -12.70
CA MET A 47 -7.65 -11.81 -11.71
C MET A 47 -8.58 -11.45 -10.56
N PRO A 48 -9.44 -12.37 -10.16
CA PRO A 48 -10.38 -12.09 -9.05
C PRO A 48 -9.81 -12.32 -7.67
N ARG A 49 -8.69 -13.08 -7.55
CA ARG A 49 -8.15 -13.43 -6.24
C ARG A 49 -6.64 -13.33 -6.23
N PHE A 50 -6.15 -12.65 -5.20
CA PHE A 50 -4.71 -12.59 -4.92
C PHE A 50 -4.49 -12.95 -3.47
N VAL A 51 -3.35 -13.60 -3.20
CA VAL A 51 -2.86 -13.74 -1.83
C VAL A 51 -1.56 -12.99 -1.70
N THR A 52 -1.35 -12.36 -0.56
CA THR A 52 -0.11 -11.66 -0.27
C THR A 52 0.90 -12.69 0.18
N VAL A 53 2.03 -12.76 -0.52
CA VAL A 53 3.06 -13.76 -0.19
C VAL A 53 4.31 -13.13 0.40
N ALA A 54 4.53 -11.84 0.18
CA ALA A 54 5.72 -11.19 0.71
C ALA A 54 5.50 -9.69 0.78
N MET A 55 6.09 -9.08 1.81
CA MET A 55 6.21 -7.64 1.88
C MET A 55 7.68 -7.39 2.22
N ARG A 56 8.35 -6.63 1.36
CA ARG A 56 9.79 -6.49 1.48
C ARG A 56 10.20 -5.04 1.25
N GLU A 57 11.44 -4.73 1.64
CA GLU A 57 12.00 -3.39 1.53
C GLU A 57 11.11 -2.35 2.19
N VAL A 58 10.61 -2.72 3.37
CA VAL A 58 9.77 -1.82 4.15
C VAL A 58 10.67 -0.81 4.85
N ILE A 59 10.39 0.46 4.61
CA ILE A 59 11.17 1.54 5.23
C ILE A 59 10.19 2.53 5.85
N PHE A 60 10.37 2.79 7.14
CA PHE A 60 9.64 3.83 7.85
C PHE A 60 10.56 5.03 7.97
N HIS A 61 10.36 6.01 7.12
CA HIS A 61 11.24 7.19 7.08
C HIS A 61 10.92 8.17 8.19
N LYS A 62 9.64 8.34 8.50
CA LYS A 62 9.19 9.35 9.45
C LYS A 62 7.94 8.85 10.18
N PRO A 63 7.71 9.34 11.41
CA PRO A 63 6.50 8.95 12.15
C PRO A 63 5.24 9.56 11.56
N VAL A 64 4.13 8.92 11.82
CA VAL A 64 2.81 9.39 11.43
C VAL A 64 2.03 9.70 12.70
N PHE A 65 1.33 10.82 12.71
CA PHE A 65 0.59 11.29 13.88
C PHE A 65 -0.91 11.24 13.63
N VAL A 66 -1.67 11.18 14.73
CA VAL A 66 -3.12 11.27 14.64
C VAL A 66 -3.47 12.60 13.98
N GLY A 67 -4.40 12.55 13.02
CA GLY A 67 -4.82 13.74 12.29
C GLY A 67 -4.07 13.98 11.01
N ASP A 68 -2.96 13.28 10.78
CA ASP A 68 -2.30 13.34 9.47
C ASP A 68 -3.20 12.72 8.42
N LEU A 69 -3.24 13.35 7.25
CA LEU A 69 -3.93 12.77 6.10
C LEU A 69 -2.93 11.90 5.35
N LEU A 70 -3.23 10.60 5.29
CA LEU A 70 -2.35 9.62 4.65
C LEU A 70 -2.85 9.30 3.25
N SER A 71 -1.94 9.31 2.29
CA SER A 71 -2.23 8.89 0.92
C SER A 71 -1.30 7.75 0.56
N PHE A 72 -1.87 6.67 0.05
CA PHE A 72 -1.14 5.47 -0.32
C PHE A 72 -1.16 5.36 -1.83
N TYR A 73 0.00 5.51 -2.45
CA TYR A 73 0.15 5.45 -3.91
C TYR A 73 0.75 4.12 -4.28
N ALA A 74 0.11 3.41 -5.17
CA ALA A 74 0.53 2.08 -5.56
C ALA A 74 0.84 2.05 -7.04
N GLU A 75 1.96 1.42 -7.40
CA GLU A 75 2.31 1.26 -8.81
C GLU A 75 2.89 -0.13 -9.02
N THR A 76 2.61 -0.70 -10.18
CA THR A 76 3.12 -2.02 -10.54
C THR A 76 4.58 -1.92 -10.88
N VAL A 77 5.41 -2.76 -10.24
CA VAL A 77 6.82 -2.87 -10.54
C VAL A 77 7.05 -3.91 -11.62
N SER A 78 6.44 -5.08 -11.46
CA SER A 78 6.60 -6.17 -12.42
C SER A 78 5.45 -7.14 -12.31
N ILE A 79 5.18 -7.83 -13.41
CA ILE A 79 4.18 -8.89 -13.46
C ILE A 79 4.88 -10.14 -13.96
N GLY A 80 4.86 -11.18 -13.13
CA GLY A 80 5.38 -12.48 -13.52
C GLY A 80 4.24 -13.36 -14.02
N ARG A 81 4.55 -14.66 -14.10
CA ARG A 81 3.57 -15.61 -14.61
C ARG A 81 2.36 -15.73 -13.70
N THR A 82 2.59 -15.86 -12.38
CA THR A 82 1.53 -16.01 -11.38
C THR A 82 1.59 -14.94 -10.31
N SER A 83 2.54 -14.02 -10.37
CA SER A 83 2.74 -13.02 -9.32
C SER A 83 2.79 -11.62 -9.91
N ILE A 84 2.48 -10.65 -9.06
CA ILE A 84 2.62 -9.24 -9.37
C ILE A 84 3.28 -8.56 -8.18
N THR A 85 4.25 -7.71 -8.47
CA THR A 85 4.94 -6.92 -7.45
C THR A 85 4.48 -5.48 -7.57
N VAL A 86 4.06 -4.91 -6.46
CA VAL A 86 3.54 -3.55 -6.40
C VAL A 86 4.36 -2.78 -5.39
N ARG A 87 4.77 -1.58 -5.77
CA ARG A 87 5.42 -0.65 -4.84
C ARG A 87 4.37 0.29 -4.30
N VAL A 88 4.35 0.46 -2.97
CA VAL A 88 3.42 1.38 -2.32
C VAL A 88 4.24 2.44 -1.60
N ILE A 89 3.90 3.69 -1.86
CA ILE A 89 4.52 4.85 -1.24
C ILE A 89 3.44 5.56 -0.43
N VAL A 90 3.77 5.86 0.83
CA VAL A 90 2.83 6.53 1.74
C VAL A 90 3.33 7.92 2.02
N GLU A 91 2.46 8.90 1.82
CA GLU A 91 2.74 10.30 2.12
C GLU A 91 1.74 10.81 3.14
N THR A 92 2.21 11.69 4.03
CA THR A 92 1.32 12.40 4.94
C THR A 92 1.20 13.84 4.51
N GLU A 93 0.06 14.41 4.88
CA GLU A 93 -0.16 15.85 4.79
C GLU A 93 -0.66 16.30 6.16
N ARG A 94 0.08 17.20 6.81
CA ARG A 94 -0.26 17.67 8.15
C ARG A 94 -1.09 18.93 8.03
N LEU A 95 -2.38 18.71 7.91
CA LEU A 95 -3.35 19.76 7.55
C LEU A 95 -3.35 20.92 8.54
N SER A 96 -3.11 20.64 9.81
CA SER A 96 -3.21 21.65 10.85
C SER A 96 -1.98 22.55 10.96
N VAL A 97 -0.90 22.20 10.29
CA VAL A 97 0.38 22.93 10.44
C VAL A 97 0.79 23.61 9.16
N SER A 98 1.07 22.86 8.11
CA SER A 98 1.68 23.44 6.92
C SER A 98 1.13 22.88 5.62
N SER A 99 0.28 21.87 5.67
CA SER A 99 -0.16 21.13 4.50
C SER A 99 1.00 20.56 3.69
N GLU A 100 2.16 20.43 4.32
CA GLU A 100 3.33 19.87 3.68
C GLU A 100 3.16 18.38 3.47
N ARG A 101 3.58 17.89 2.30
CA ARG A 101 3.54 16.46 2.00
C ARG A 101 4.90 15.85 2.26
N VAL A 102 4.91 14.78 3.01
CA VAL A 102 6.14 14.10 3.40
C VAL A 102 5.98 12.61 3.15
N ARG A 103 6.96 12.01 2.49
CA ARG A 103 6.99 10.57 2.36
C ARG A 103 7.36 9.97 3.71
N VAL A 104 6.52 9.10 4.23
CA VAL A 104 6.71 8.52 5.56
C VAL A 104 7.06 7.04 5.52
N THR A 105 6.56 6.31 4.55
CA THR A 105 6.76 4.86 4.49
C THR A 105 6.75 4.41 3.05
N GLU A 106 7.45 3.32 2.76
CA GLU A 106 7.37 2.66 1.46
C GLU A 106 7.62 1.18 1.63
N ALA A 107 7.09 0.39 0.71
CA ALA A 107 7.28 -1.05 0.74
C ALA A 107 6.97 -1.62 -0.63
N GLU A 108 7.51 -2.82 -0.91
CA GLU A 108 7.09 -3.63 -2.05
C GLU A 108 6.27 -4.80 -1.53
N VAL A 109 5.18 -5.09 -2.21
CA VAL A 109 4.30 -6.20 -1.84
C VAL A 109 4.18 -7.13 -3.04
N VAL A 110 4.32 -8.42 -2.78
CA VAL A 110 4.21 -9.44 -3.83
C VAL A 110 2.92 -10.21 -3.61
N TYR A 111 2.11 -10.27 -4.64
CA TYR A 111 0.83 -10.98 -4.63
C TYR A 111 0.89 -12.11 -5.64
N VAL A 112 0.25 -13.22 -5.31
CA VAL A 112 0.14 -14.36 -6.22
C VAL A 112 -1.33 -14.57 -6.54
N ALA A 113 -1.63 -14.69 -7.84
CA ALA A 113 -2.97 -14.96 -8.29
C ALA A 113 -3.31 -16.42 -8.03
N VAL A 114 -4.49 -16.65 -7.46
CA VAL A 114 -4.93 -18.00 -7.09
C VAL A 114 -6.38 -18.21 -7.50
N ASP A 115 -6.74 -19.49 -7.63
CA ASP A 115 -8.13 -19.85 -7.87
C ASP A 115 -8.86 -20.00 -6.53
N GLU A 116 -10.12 -20.45 -6.59
CA GLU A 116 -10.94 -20.59 -5.40
C GLU A 116 -10.42 -21.65 -4.43
N HIS A 117 -9.53 -22.53 -4.91
CA HIS A 117 -8.92 -23.59 -4.09
C HIS A 117 -7.51 -23.22 -3.66
N ARG A 118 -7.11 -21.96 -3.89
CA ARG A 118 -5.79 -21.41 -3.55
C ARG A 118 -4.65 -21.98 -4.37
N ASN A 119 -4.95 -22.53 -5.52
CA ASN A 119 -3.90 -22.95 -6.45
C ASN A 119 -3.48 -21.77 -7.31
N LYS A 120 -2.17 -21.67 -7.58
CA LYS A 120 -1.64 -20.60 -8.42
C LYS A 120 -2.24 -20.68 -9.82
N VAL A 121 -2.57 -19.52 -10.35
CA VAL A 121 -3.07 -19.41 -11.72
C VAL A 121 -2.31 -18.33 -12.47
N ARG A 122 -2.25 -18.47 -13.77
CA ARG A 122 -1.55 -17.53 -14.62
C ARG A 122 -2.29 -16.19 -14.64
N ILE A 123 -1.54 -15.11 -14.50
CA ILE A 123 -2.10 -13.77 -14.53
C ILE A 123 -2.48 -13.37 -15.94
N GLU A 124 -3.67 -12.82 -16.06
CA GLU A 124 -4.15 -12.21 -17.28
C GLU A 124 -4.14 -10.70 -17.07
N VAL A 125 -3.34 -10.00 -17.87
CA VAL A 125 -3.15 -8.55 -17.71
C VAL A 125 -4.27 -7.82 -18.44
N ARG A 126 -4.74 -6.71 -17.84
CA ARG A 126 -5.68 -5.81 -18.52
C ARG A 126 -4.92 -5.00 -19.55
N GLU A 127 -5.59 -4.75 -20.63
CA GLU A 127 -5.03 -3.90 -21.67
C GLU A 127 -5.61 -2.49 -21.64
#